data_a891e13680b105724a476ba3061b3b56
#
_entry.id   a891e13680b105724a476ba3061b3b56
#
_cell.length_a   1.000
_cell.length_b   1.000
_cell.length_c   1.000
_cell.angle_alpha   90.00
_cell.angle_beta   90.00
_cell.angle_gamma   90.00
#
_symmetry.space_group_name_H-M   'P 1'
#
loop_
_entity.id
_entity.type
_entity.pdbx_description
1 polymer ?
#
loop_
_entity_poly.entity_id
_entity_poly.type
_entity_poly.pdbx_seq_one_letter_code
_entity_poly.pdbx_strand_id
1 'polypeptide(L)'
;SGNGLPGPYGGDEQPPLPWRGRITCHPAPGRPGSPDATVAIASDIAALCGTTNPAHMHVSGKSVSWSGGDEGYRRMILHHAALAIAAGGVDGFLIGSELRGLTPLTDESGAFPFVDALCDLATDVKAMLGSDTVVTYAADWSEYWGHRPDDGSGDVRFHLDTLWAHEAVGAVAIDNYMPLSDWRDEDREFGNPDGERHGADRAAFERAITGGEGFDWYYASDGD
;
A
#
# COMPACT_ATOMS: atom_id res chain seq x y z
N SER A 1 10.06 13.91 19.12
CA SER A 1 8.75 14.20 19.70
C SER A 1 7.69 14.02 18.65
N GLY A 2 6.55 13.43 19.03
CA GLY A 2 5.40 13.26 18.17
C GLY A 2 4.70 14.59 17.85
N ASN A 3 3.59 14.49 17.13
CA ASN A 3 2.81 15.67 16.69
C ASN A 3 1.72 16.09 17.69
N GLY A 4 1.68 15.51 18.90
CA GLY A 4 0.65 15.75 19.91
C GLY A 4 -0.73 15.19 19.58
N LEU A 5 -0.87 14.38 18.52
CA LEU A 5 -2.10 13.70 18.15
C LEU A 5 -2.07 12.25 18.62
N PRO A 6 -3.16 11.70 19.16
CA PRO A 6 -3.20 10.30 19.59
C PRO A 6 -2.94 9.35 18.42
N GLY A 7 -2.17 8.30 18.69
CA GLY A 7 -1.90 7.27 17.71
C GLY A 7 -3.11 6.35 17.52
N PRO A 8 -3.52 5.99 16.30
CA PRO A 8 -4.63 5.07 16.07
C PRO A 8 -4.37 3.69 16.68
N TYR A 9 -3.12 3.27 16.74
CA TYR A 9 -2.69 2.02 17.38
C TYR A 9 -2.52 2.09 18.89
N GLY A 10 -2.79 3.25 19.51
CA GLY A 10 -2.62 3.54 20.92
C GLY A 10 -1.42 4.44 21.20
N GLY A 11 -1.38 4.99 22.42
CA GLY A 11 -0.38 5.99 22.82
C GLY A 11 -0.88 7.43 22.63
N ASP A 12 -0.26 8.34 23.35
CA ASP A 12 -0.67 9.75 23.42
C ASP A 12 -0.22 10.56 22.19
N GLU A 13 0.74 10.05 21.44
CA GLU A 13 1.31 10.72 20.26
C GLU A 13 1.52 9.74 19.10
N GLN A 14 1.42 10.25 17.88
CA GLN A 14 1.82 9.56 16.69
C GLN A 14 3.35 9.53 16.58
N PRO A 15 3.95 8.53 15.88
CA PRO A 15 5.40 8.47 15.68
C PRO A 15 5.93 9.73 14.98
N PRO A 16 7.15 10.21 15.31
CA PRO A 16 7.73 11.40 14.69
C PRO A 16 8.08 11.22 13.20
N LEU A 17 8.22 9.99 12.75
CA LEU A 17 8.47 9.61 11.36
C LEU A 17 7.39 8.63 10.92
N PRO A 18 6.20 9.14 10.55
CA PRO A 18 5.11 8.28 10.12
C PRO A 18 5.42 7.66 8.75
N TRP A 19 5.36 6.33 8.67
CA TRP A 19 5.32 5.64 7.40
C TRP A 19 3.88 5.55 6.90
N ARG A 20 3.65 5.77 5.59
CA ARG A 20 2.29 5.75 5.00
C ARG A 20 1.53 4.43 5.24
N GLY A 21 2.24 3.30 5.36
CA GLY A 21 1.64 2.01 5.67
C GLY A 21 0.99 1.92 7.05
N ARG A 22 1.18 2.94 7.91
CA ARG A 22 0.52 3.06 9.22
C ARG A 22 -0.73 3.94 9.19
N ILE A 23 -1.05 4.55 8.06
CA ILE A 23 -2.31 5.30 7.90
C ILE A 23 -3.45 4.29 7.98
N THR A 24 -4.39 4.50 8.92
CA THR A 24 -5.53 3.62 9.14
C THR A 24 -6.68 4.40 9.77
N CYS A 25 -7.81 3.74 10.02
CA CYS A 25 -8.92 4.32 10.77
C CYS A 25 -8.54 4.61 12.22
N HIS A 26 -9.33 5.43 12.90
CA HIS A 26 -9.09 5.75 14.31
C HIS A 26 -10.34 5.48 15.16
N PRO A 27 -10.25 4.62 16.18
CA PRO A 27 -9.14 3.72 16.56
C PRO A 27 -8.82 2.66 15.48
N ALA A 28 -7.58 2.15 15.49
CA ALA A 28 -7.13 1.13 14.53
C ALA A 28 -7.93 -0.19 14.67
N PRO A 29 -7.91 -1.07 13.65
CA PRO A 29 -8.54 -2.39 13.72
C PRO A 29 -8.17 -3.16 14.99
N GLY A 30 -9.12 -3.90 15.56
CA GLY A 30 -8.95 -4.64 16.81
C GLY A 30 -8.99 -3.78 18.10
N ARG A 31 -9.07 -2.45 17.99
CA ARG A 31 -9.18 -1.56 19.15
C ARG A 31 -10.65 -1.27 19.49
N PRO A 32 -11.01 -1.11 20.79
CA PRO A 32 -12.35 -0.73 21.16
C PRO A 32 -12.80 0.56 20.47
N GLY A 33 -13.96 0.50 19.81
CA GLY A 33 -14.54 1.62 19.09
C GLY A 33 -13.98 1.83 17.68
N SER A 34 -13.17 0.90 17.15
CA SER A 34 -12.73 0.93 15.76
C SER A 34 -13.92 0.97 14.80
N PRO A 35 -13.88 1.82 13.75
CA PRO A 35 -14.89 1.80 12.69
C PRO A 35 -14.71 0.64 11.70
N ASP A 36 -13.58 -0.08 11.75
CA ASP A 36 -13.34 -1.25 10.91
C ASP A 36 -14.43 -2.32 11.13
N ALA A 37 -14.82 -3.00 10.06
CA ALA A 37 -15.94 -3.97 10.03
C ALA A 37 -17.30 -3.38 10.42
N THR A 38 -17.51 -2.08 10.25
CA THR A 38 -18.77 -1.38 10.52
C THR A 38 -19.20 -0.49 9.37
N VAL A 39 -20.47 -0.02 9.37
CA VAL A 39 -20.99 0.98 8.41
C VAL A 39 -20.18 2.28 8.39
N ALA A 40 -19.50 2.62 9.47
CA ALA A 40 -18.81 3.90 9.61
C ALA A 40 -17.57 3.98 8.71
N ILE A 41 -16.89 2.87 8.45
CA ILE A 41 -15.63 2.88 7.73
C ILE A 41 -15.75 3.44 6.31
N ALA A 42 -16.85 3.17 5.62
CA ALA A 42 -17.08 3.69 4.27
C ALA A 42 -17.14 5.23 4.26
N SER A 43 -17.72 5.83 5.30
CA SER A 43 -17.76 7.29 5.46
C SER A 43 -16.38 7.87 5.75
N ASP A 44 -15.59 7.22 6.60
CA ASP A 44 -14.24 7.65 6.94
C ASP A 44 -13.30 7.57 5.72
N ILE A 45 -13.41 6.49 4.94
CA ILE A 45 -12.68 6.33 3.67
C ILE A 45 -13.11 7.39 2.65
N ALA A 46 -14.41 7.65 2.50
CA ALA A 46 -14.89 8.71 1.62
C ALA A 46 -14.37 10.09 2.02
N ALA A 47 -14.32 10.39 3.32
CA ALA A 47 -13.75 11.64 3.84
C ALA A 47 -12.23 11.74 3.57
N LEU A 48 -11.47 10.66 3.72
CA LEU A 48 -10.05 10.60 3.38
C LEU A 48 -9.81 10.81 1.87
N CYS A 49 -10.60 10.15 1.04
CA CYS A 49 -10.46 10.23 -0.41
C CYS A 49 -10.86 11.60 -0.97
N GLY A 50 -11.91 12.19 -0.43
CA GLY A 50 -12.48 13.43 -0.93
C GLY A 50 -13.24 13.26 -2.24
N THR A 51 -13.73 14.38 -2.77
CA THR A 51 -14.64 14.43 -3.92
C THR A 51 -14.01 14.97 -5.20
N THR A 52 -12.72 15.31 -5.17
CA THR A 52 -12.00 15.82 -6.34
C THR A 52 -12.02 14.80 -7.48
N ASN A 53 -12.30 15.26 -8.68
CA ASN A 53 -12.35 14.46 -9.91
C ASN A 53 -11.52 15.13 -11.03
N PRO A 54 -11.30 14.47 -12.18
CA PRO A 54 -10.47 14.99 -13.28
C PRO A 54 -10.90 16.38 -13.78
N ALA A 55 -12.20 16.70 -13.79
CA ALA A 55 -12.68 17.99 -14.26
C ALA A 55 -12.26 19.18 -13.39
N HIS A 56 -11.83 18.93 -12.16
CA HIS A 56 -11.27 19.96 -11.28
C HIS A 56 -9.81 20.30 -11.57
N MET A 57 -9.11 19.50 -12.39
CA MET A 57 -7.71 19.72 -12.76
C MET A 57 -7.61 20.46 -14.09
N HIS A 58 -6.83 21.51 -14.12
CA HIS A 58 -6.65 22.34 -15.32
C HIS A 58 -5.16 22.41 -15.66
N VAL A 59 -4.81 21.95 -16.86
CA VAL A 59 -3.44 22.00 -17.39
C VAL A 59 -3.36 23.05 -18.47
N SER A 60 -2.42 23.99 -18.35
CA SER A 60 -2.15 25.03 -19.35
C SER A 60 -0.65 25.18 -19.54
N GLY A 61 -0.14 24.66 -20.64
CA GLY A 61 1.29 24.54 -20.89
C GLY A 61 1.96 23.71 -19.78
N LYS A 62 2.89 24.32 -19.03
CA LYS A 62 3.58 23.68 -17.89
C LYS A 62 2.96 24.01 -16.54
N SER A 63 1.79 24.63 -16.51
CA SER A 63 1.11 25.01 -15.28
C SER A 63 -0.08 24.10 -15.02
N VAL A 64 -0.23 23.71 -13.75
CA VAL A 64 -1.40 22.98 -13.26
C VAL A 64 -2.11 23.82 -12.23
N SER A 65 -3.42 23.93 -12.34
CA SER A 65 -4.30 24.57 -11.35
C SER A 65 -5.45 23.63 -11.00
N TRP A 66 -6.08 23.92 -9.89
CA TRP A 66 -7.17 23.12 -9.34
C TRP A 66 -8.33 24.02 -8.91
N SER A 67 -9.55 23.59 -9.17
CA SER A 67 -10.77 24.32 -8.85
C SER A 67 -11.76 23.54 -7.99
N GLY A 68 -11.31 22.43 -7.38
CA GLY A 68 -12.13 21.59 -6.52
C GLY A 68 -12.36 22.14 -5.12
N GLY A 69 -13.19 21.47 -4.33
CA GLY A 69 -13.64 21.90 -3.01
C GLY A 69 -12.89 21.26 -1.82
N ASP A 70 -12.17 20.17 -2.00
CA ASP A 70 -11.50 19.43 -0.91
C ASP A 70 -10.06 19.05 -1.24
N GLU A 71 -9.28 18.74 -0.18
CA GLU A 71 -7.86 18.39 -0.25
C GLU A 71 -7.60 16.91 0.04
N GLY A 72 -8.57 16.04 -0.22
CA GLY A 72 -8.46 14.61 0.01
C GLY A 72 -7.40 13.90 -0.85
N TYR A 73 -7.26 12.60 -0.63
CA TYR A 73 -6.30 11.73 -1.31
C TYR A 73 -6.43 11.80 -2.84
N ARG A 74 -7.67 11.81 -3.36
CA ARG A 74 -7.94 11.94 -4.80
C ARG A 74 -7.34 13.21 -5.40
N ARG A 75 -7.47 14.36 -4.69
CA ARG A 75 -6.87 15.62 -5.15
C ARG A 75 -5.36 15.49 -5.32
N MET A 76 -4.67 14.89 -4.34
CA MET A 76 -3.23 14.69 -4.41
C MET A 76 -2.82 13.88 -5.64
N ILE A 77 -3.46 12.74 -5.87
CA ILE A 77 -3.12 11.84 -6.98
C ILE A 77 -3.46 12.47 -8.34
N LEU A 78 -4.66 13.04 -8.50
CA LEU A 78 -5.09 13.69 -9.74
C LEU A 78 -4.25 14.93 -10.06
N HIS A 79 -3.76 15.65 -9.05
CA HIS A 79 -2.80 16.74 -9.25
C HIS A 79 -1.48 16.24 -9.85
N HIS A 80 -0.95 15.13 -9.35
CA HIS A 80 0.26 14.52 -9.92
C HIS A 80 0.02 13.97 -11.33
N ALA A 81 -1.15 13.41 -11.62
CA ALA A 81 -1.51 13.03 -12.98
C ALA A 81 -1.55 14.25 -13.92
N ALA A 82 -2.09 15.36 -13.46
CA ALA A 82 -2.09 16.62 -14.22
C ALA A 82 -0.67 17.18 -14.43
N LEU A 83 0.23 17.03 -13.45
CA LEU A 83 1.66 17.38 -13.60
C LEU A 83 2.34 16.47 -14.63
N ALA A 84 2.02 15.18 -14.67
CA ALA A 84 2.53 14.25 -15.68
C ALA A 84 2.10 14.69 -17.09
N ILE A 85 0.84 15.09 -17.27
CA ILE A 85 0.34 15.67 -18.54
C ILE A 85 1.12 16.94 -18.90
N ALA A 86 1.31 17.85 -17.96
CA ALA A 86 2.05 19.10 -18.18
C ALA A 86 3.53 18.87 -18.53
N ALA A 87 4.09 17.74 -18.09
CA ALA A 87 5.46 17.31 -18.41
C ALA A 87 5.59 16.62 -19.78
N GLY A 88 4.48 16.28 -20.44
CA GLY A 88 4.47 15.62 -21.74
C GLY A 88 4.09 14.14 -21.70
N GLY A 89 3.60 13.64 -20.59
CA GLY A 89 3.19 12.25 -20.40
C GLY A 89 4.19 11.42 -19.59
N VAL A 90 3.78 10.21 -19.24
CA VAL A 90 4.59 9.21 -18.51
C VAL A 90 4.21 7.81 -19.01
N ASP A 91 5.15 6.87 -18.98
CA ASP A 91 4.90 5.48 -19.35
C ASP A 91 4.16 4.69 -18.27
N GLY A 92 4.38 5.04 -17.00
CA GLY A 92 3.74 4.41 -15.84
C GLY A 92 3.37 5.43 -14.76
N PHE A 93 2.29 5.15 -14.04
CA PHE A 93 1.80 6.00 -12.96
C PHE A 93 1.27 5.17 -11.79
N LEU A 94 1.78 5.46 -10.59
CA LEU A 94 1.34 4.83 -9.35
C LEU A 94 0.24 5.67 -8.69
N ILE A 95 -0.94 5.08 -8.49
CA ILE A 95 -2.05 5.74 -7.79
C ILE A 95 -1.92 5.67 -6.27
N GLY A 96 -0.94 4.97 -5.77
CA GLY A 96 -0.61 4.81 -4.36
C GLY A 96 0.47 3.79 -4.16
N SER A 97 0.98 3.71 -2.94
CA SER A 97 2.03 2.76 -2.56
C SER A 97 1.95 2.48 -1.07
N GLU A 98 2.06 1.19 -0.69
CA GLU A 98 2.20 0.72 0.69
C GLU A 98 1.11 1.23 1.66
N LEU A 99 -0.15 1.30 1.24
CA LEU A 99 -1.26 1.76 2.10
C LEU A 99 -1.91 0.58 2.85
N ARG A 100 -1.07 -0.34 3.31
CA ARG A 100 -1.47 -1.60 3.97
C ARG A 100 -2.31 -1.43 5.25
N GLY A 101 -2.37 -0.25 5.82
CA GLY A 101 -3.26 0.07 6.93
C GLY A 101 -4.66 0.52 6.50
N LEU A 102 -4.90 0.73 5.19
CA LEU A 102 -6.18 1.17 4.62
C LEU A 102 -6.82 0.09 3.74
N THR A 103 -6.02 -0.57 2.91
CA THR A 103 -6.52 -1.54 1.92
C THR A 103 -7.26 -2.74 2.52
N PRO A 104 -6.90 -3.28 3.72
CA PRO A 104 -7.61 -4.40 4.32
C PRO A 104 -8.83 -4.00 5.19
N LEU A 105 -9.10 -2.69 5.37
CA LEU A 105 -10.26 -2.24 6.13
C LEU A 105 -11.56 -2.67 5.44
N THR A 106 -12.49 -3.22 6.22
CA THR A 106 -13.77 -3.73 5.72
C THR A 106 -14.96 -2.97 6.27
N ASP A 107 -16.05 -2.93 5.51
CA ASP A 107 -17.35 -2.56 6.03
C ASP A 107 -18.04 -3.77 6.72
N GLU A 108 -19.27 -3.59 7.17
CA GLU A 108 -20.05 -4.67 7.82
C GLU A 108 -20.42 -5.82 6.88
N SER A 109 -20.31 -5.63 5.56
CA SER A 109 -20.55 -6.69 4.56
C SER A 109 -19.28 -7.47 4.21
N GLY A 110 -18.12 -6.99 4.67
CA GLY A 110 -16.80 -7.52 4.32
C GLY A 110 -16.23 -6.96 2.99
N ALA A 111 -16.86 -5.94 2.41
CA ALA A 111 -16.29 -5.22 1.26
C ALA A 111 -15.12 -4.32 1.69
N PHE A 112 -14.24 -3.98 0.75
CA PHE A 112 -13.04 -3.18 0.99
C PHE A 112 -13.18 -1.76 0.40
N PRO A 113 -13.77 -0.80 1.13
CA PRO A 113 -14.15 0.49 0.56
C PRO A 113 -12.96 1.33 0.08
N PHE A 114 -11.77 1.15 0.64
CA PHE A 114 -10.59 1.85 0.14
C PHE A 114 -10.07 1.23 -1.17
N VAL A 115 -10.18 -0.08 -1.33
CA VAL A 115 -9.83 -0.75 -2.60
C VAL A 115 -10.79 -0.32 -3.71
N ASP A 116 -12.08 -0.22 -3.42
CA ASP A 116 -13.08 0.30 -4.38
C ASP A 116 -12.75 1.75 -4.76
N ALA A 117 -12.37 2.60 -3.80
CA ALA A 117 -11.94 3.97 -4.07
C ALA A 117 -10.66 4.05 -4.91
N LEU A 118 -9.73 3.08 -4.77
CA LEU A 118 -8.55 2.97 -5.63
C LEU A 118 -8.93 2.54 -7.06
N CYS A 119 -9.91 1.67 -7.25
CA CYS A 119 -10.42 1.29 -8.58
C CYS A 119 -11.03 2.50 -9.31
N ASP A 120 -11.86 3.29 -8.62
CA ASP A 120 -12.41 4.52 -9.15
C ASP A 120 -11.31 5.53 -9.52
N LEU A 121 -10.31 5.67 -8.65
CA LEU A 121 -9.18 6.56 -8.88
C LEU A 121 -8.31 6.10 -10.05
N ALA A 122 -8.10 4.78 -10.20
CA ALA A 122 -7.39 4.20 -11.34
C ALA A 122 -8.10 4.53 -12.66
N THR A 123 -9.44 4.43 -12.69
CA THR A 123 -10.26 4.81 -13.83
C THR A 123 -10.06 6.26 -14.20
N ASP A 124 -10.13 7.17 -13.24
CA ASP A 124 -9.96 8.60 -13.46
C ASP A 124 -8.56 8.94 -13.97
N VAL A 125 -7.53 8.37 -13.35
CA VAL A 125 -6.13 8.58 -13.76
C VAL A 125 -5.89 8.04 -15.18
N LYS A 126 -6.42 6.83 -15.48
CA LYS A 126 -6.32 6.24 -16.81
C LYS A 126 -7.00 7.12 -17.87
N ALA A 127 -8.17 7.68 -17.56
CA ALA A 127 -8.86 8.60 -18.44
C ALA A 127 -8.07 9.90 -18.68
N MET A 128 -7.34 10.40 -17.67
CA MET A 128 -6.49 11.59 -17.80
C MET A 128 -5.22 11.33 -18.60
N LEU A 129 -4.53 10.22 -18.35
CA LEU A 129 -3.21 9.95 -18.91
C LEU A 129 -3.24 9.20 -20.27
N GLY A 130 -4.36 8.56 -20.59
CA GLY A 130 -4.54 7.82 -21.84
C GLY A 130 -4.21 6.33 -21.75
N SER A 131 -4.54 5.61 -22.84
CA SER A 131 -4.43 4.14 -22.90
C SER A 131 -3.00 3.61 -22.80
N ASP A 132 -2.01 4.40 -23.20
CA ASP A 132 -0.62 3.95 -23.29
C ASP A 132 0.12 4.00 -21.94
N THR A 133 -0.39 4.78 -20.98
CA THR A 133 0.17 4.83 -19.63
C THR A 133 -0.25 3.59 -18.82
N VAL A 134 0.70 2.88 -18.23
CA VAL A 134 0.43 1.82 -17.27
C VAL A 134 0.05 2.45 -15.92
N VAL A 135 -1.18 2.26 -15.49
CA VAL A 135 -1.64 2.69 -14.15
C VAL A 135 -1.60 1.50 -13.22
N THR A 136 -1.07 1.67 -12.03
CA THR A 136 -1.01 0.60 -11.01
C THR A 136 -0.94 1.17 -9.59
N TYR A 137 -1.00 0.28 -8.62
CA TYR A 137 -0.75 0.51 -7.19
C TYR A 137 0.46 -0.32 -6.78
N ALA A 138 1.41 0.24 -6.02
CA ALA A 138 2.55 -0.50 -5.53
C ALA A 138 2.25 -1.01 -4.11
N ALA A 139 1.93 -2.29 -4.00
CA ALA A 139 1.65 -2.92 -2.72
C ALA A 139 2.94 -3.11 -1.90
N ASP A 140 2.86 -2.97 -0.59
CA ASP A 140 3.94 -3.39 0.31
C ASP A 140 4.20 -4.90 0.14
N TRP A 141 5.45 -5.32 0.27
CA TRP A 141 5.82 -6.73 0.14
C TRP A 141 5.10 -7.66 1.13
N SER A 142 4.60 -7.12 2.25
CA SER A 142 3.79 -7.84 3.22
C SER A 142 2.28 -7.72 2.96
N GLU A 143 1.84 -6.95 1.95
CA GLU A 143 0.45 -6.66 1.62
C GLU A 143 -0.03 -7.41 0.36
N TYR A 144 0.84 -7.55 -0.66
CA TYR A 144 0.44 -7.97 -2.00
C TYR A 144 -0.20 -9.37 -2.08
N TRP A 145 0.19 -10.28 -1.21
CA TRP A 145 -0.28 -11.67 -1.19
C TRP A 145 -1.61 -11.83 -0.44
N GLY A 146 -2.05 -10.83 0.34
CA GLY A 146 -3.28 -10.87 1.08
C GLY A 146 -3.15 -10.33 2.51
N HIS A 147 -4.25 -10.38 3.24
CA HIS A 147 -4.35 -9.94 4.62
C HIS A 147 -4.83 -11.09 5.51
N ARG A 148 -4.17 -11.31 6.64
CA ARG A 148 -4.63 -12.20 7.71
C ARG A 148 -5.17 -11.36 8.85
N PRO A 149 -6.50 -11.39 9.09
CA PRO A 149 -7.10 -10.68 10.23
C PRO A 149 -6.59 -11.25 11.55
N ASP A 150 -6.32 -10.37 12.51
CA ASP A 150 -5.97 -10.77 13.89
C ASP A 150 -7.25 -11.02 14.70
N ASP A 151 -8.14 -11.86 14.18
CA ASP A 151 -9.43 -12.22 14.78
C ASP A 151 -9.51 -13.70 15.21
N GLY A 152 -8.41 -14.44 15.05
CA GLY A 152 -8.31 -15.86 15.38
C GLY A 152 -9.01 -16.79 14.39
N SER A 153 -9.54 -16.30 13.26
CA SER A 153 -10.20 -17.13 12.24
C SER A 153 -9.21 -17.99 11.45
N GLY A 154 -7.98 -17.51 11.27
CA GLY A 154 -6.98 -18.10 10.36
C GLY A 154 -7.29 -17.82 8.89
N ASP A 155 -8.25 -16.96 8.59
CA ASP A 155 -8.61 -16.58 7.23
C ASP A 155 -7.50 -15.80 6.52
N VAL A 156 -7.43 -15.94 5.20
CA VAL A 156 -6.66 -15.08 4.31
C VAL A 156 -7.63 -14.35 3.39
N ARG A 157 -7.57 -13.03 3.38
CA ARG A 157 -8.40 -12.16 2.54
C ARG A 157 -7.56 -11.58 1.42
N PHE A 158 -7.91 -11.87 0.17
CA PHE A 158 -7.21 -11.35 -1.02
C PHE A 158 -7.82 -10.00 -1.42
N HIS A 159 -7.65 -9.00 -0.57
CA HIS A 159 -8.30 -7.70 -0.66
C HIS A 159 -7.89 -6.89 -1.89
N LEU A 160 -6.70 -7.11 -2.46
CA LEU A 160 -6.21 -6.42 -3.65
C LEU A 160 -6.63 -7.07 -4.97
N ASP A 161 -7.26 -8.26 -4.97
CA ASP A 161 -7.63 -8.96 -6.20
C ASP A 161 -8.56 -8.13 -7.10
N THR A 162 -9.53 -7.42 -6.51
CA THR A 162 -10.43 -6.53 -7.25
C THR A 162 -9.66 -5.40 -7.94
N LEU A 163 -8.64 -4.86 -7.29
CA LEU A 163 -7.79 -3.81 -7.85
C LEU A 163 -6.90 -4.36 -8.98
N TRP A 164 -6.26 -5.51 -8.75
CA TRP A 164 -5.40 -6.14 -9.76
C TRP A 164 -6.17 -6.57 -11.01
N ALA A 165 -7.42 -7.02 -10.85
CA ALA A 165 -8.31 -7.40 -11.96
C ALA A 165 -9.01 -6.21 -12.62
N HIS A 166 -8.87 -4.99 -12.09
CA HIS A 166 -9.58 -3.82 -12.62
C HIS A 166 -9.04 -3.40 -13.98
N GLU A 167 -9.92 -3.10 -14.95
CA GLU A 167 -9.56 -2.80 -16.34
C GLU A 167 -8.62 -1.59 -16.53
N ALA A 168 -8.65 -0.62 -15.60
CA ALA A 168 -7.75 0.52 -15.63
C ALA A 168 -6.35 0.21 -15.09
N VAL A 169 -6.16 -0.92 -14.42
CA VAL A 169 -4.87 -1.36 -13.84
C VAL A 169 -4.13 -2.23 -14.84
N GLY A 170 -2.92 -1.83 -15.20
CA GLY A 170 -2.14 -2.48 -16.27
C GLY A 170 -1.06 -3.44 -15.79
N ALA A 171 -0.76 -3.47 -14.49
CA ALA A 171 0.28 -4.32 -13.90
C ALA A 171 0.05 -4.53 -12.41
N VAL A 172 0.57 -5.63 -11.87
CA VAL A 172 0.78 -5.80 -10.43
C VAL A 172 2.14 -5.19 -10.09
N ALA A 173 2.18 -4.28 -9.12
CA ALA A 173 3.42 -3.68 -8.65
C ALA A 173 3.61 -3.93 -7.15
N ILE A 174 4.84 -4.22 -6.77
CA ILE A 174 5.21 -4.58 -5.40
C ILE A 174 6.43 -3.76 -5.01
N ASP A 175 6.33 -3.06 -3.88
CA ASP A 175 7.51 -2.47 -3.22
C ASP A 175 8.23 -3.61 -2.49
N ASN A 176 9.20 -4.20 -3.17
CA ASN A 176 9.87 -5.41 -2.74
C ASN A 176 11.04 -5.10 -1.80
N TYR A 177 10.85 -5.42 -0.52
CA TYR A 177 11.87 -5.35 0.53
C TYR A 177 12.23 -6.75 1.07
N MET A 178 11.95 -7.80 0.32
CA MET A 178 12.28 -9.17 0.73
C MET A 178 13.78 -9.29 0.96
N PRO A 179 14.21 -9.80 2.13
CA PRO A 179 15.62 -9.96 2.42
C PRO A 179 16.27 -10.98 1.48
N LEU A 180 17.46 -10.66 1.00
CA LEU A 180 18.28 -11.58 0.22
C LEU A 180 19.26 -12.39 1.09
N SER A 181 19.28 -12.12 2.40
CA SER A 181 20.16 -12.78 3.37
C SER A 181 19.47 -12.79 4.71
N ASP A 182 19.59 -13.91 5.41
CA ASP A 182 19.17 -14.07 6.81
C ASP A 182 20.39 -14.22 7.74
N TRP A 183 21.48 -13.56 7.40
CA TRP A 183 22.69 -13.57 8.20
C TRP A 183 22.46 -12.92 9.56
N ARG A 184 22.78 -13.63 10.64
CA ARG A 184 22.69 -13.19 12.04
C ARG A 184 24.07 -13.06 12.67
N ASP A 185 24.18 -12.31 13.76
CA ASP A 185 25.47 -12.12 14.44
C ASP A 185 26.06 -13.42 14.97
N GLU A 186 25.21 -14.33 15.44
CA GLU A 186 25.58 -15.67 15.91
C GLU A 186 26.10 -16.62 14.82
N ASP A 187 25.77 -16.35 13.54
CA ASP A 187 26.23 -17.18 12.42
C ASP A 187 27.76 -17.16 12.25
N ARG A 188 28.40 -16.14 12.80
CA ARG A 188 29.87 -16.08 12.86
C ARG A 188 30.49 -17.20 13.69
N GLU A 189 29.79 -17.66 14.72
CA GLU A 189 30.27 -18.65 15.67
C GLU A 189 29.74 -20.05 15.34
N PHE A 190 28.45 -20.15 14.96
CA PHE A 190 27.76 -21.43 14.82
C PHE A 190 27.54 -21.85 13.36
N GLY A 191 27.79 -20.96 12.39
CA GLY A 191 27.51 -21.15 10.98
C GLY A 191 26.06 -20.79 10.64
N ASN A 192 25.85 -20.31 9.42
CA ASN A 192 24.54 -19.94 8.92
C ASN A 192 23.79 -21.18 8.41
N PRO A 193 22.53 -21.42 8.80
CA PRO A 193 21.72 -22.57 8.38
C PRO A 193 21.61 -22.72 6.86
N ASP A 194 21.59 -21.60 6.13
CA ASP A 194 21.43 -21.54 4.68
C ASP A 194 22.75 -21.65 3.91
N GLY A 195 23.85 -21.89 4.66
CA GLY A 195 25.17 -22.05 4.08
C GLY A 195 25.81 -20.76 3.57
N GLU A 196 25.32 -19.60 4.04
CA GLU A 196 26.03 -18.34 3.82
C GLU A 196 27.36 -18.33 4.58
N ARG A 197 28.39 -17.81 3.96
CA ARG A 197 29.73 -17.73 4.56
C ARG A 197 29.96 -16.44 5.34
N HIS A 198 29.22 -15.41 5.00
CA HIS A 198 29.18 -14.08 5.62
C HIS A 198 28.03 -13.26 5.05
N GLY A 199 27.59 -12.23 5.75
CA GLY A 199 26.43 -11.41 5.39
C GLY A 199 26.50 -10.63 4.05
N ALA A 200 27.56 -10.84 3.25
CA ALA A 200 27.71 -10.32 1.89
C ALA A 200 28.14 -11.42 0.92
N ASP A 201 27.73 -12.69 1.18
CA ASP A 201 28.04 -13.81 0.29
C ASP A 201 27.27 -13.71 -1.02
N ARG A 202 27.99 -13.32 -2.09
CA ARG A 202 27.39 -13.13 -3.41
C ARG A 202 26.68 -14.38 -3.93
N ALA A 203 27.25 -15.57 -3.68
CA ALA A 203 26.63 -16.82 -4.15
C ALA A 203 25.31 -17.11 -3.40
N ALA A 204 25.21 -16.71 -2.13
CA ALA A 204 23.98 -16.77 -1.37
C ALA A 204 22.93 -15.81 -1.95
N PHE A 205 23.29 -14.57 -2.24
CA PHE A 205 22.39 -13.60 -2.88
C PHE A 205 21.89 -14.06 -4.25
N GLU A 206 22.77 -14.62 -5.08
CA GLU A 206 22.38 -15.17 -6.39
C GLU A 206 21.37 -16.33 -6.24
N ARG A 207 21.53 -17.19 -5.22
CA ARG A 207 20.54 -18.24 -4.91
C ARG A 207 19.22 -17.64 -4.42
N ALA A 208 19.26 -16.66 -3.52
CA ALA A 208 18.08 -16.02 -2.98
C ALA A 208 17.26 -15.28 -4.06
N ILE A 209 17.92 -14.60 -5.00
CA ILE A 209 17.24 -13.96 -6.15
C ILE A 209 16.51 -14.99 -7.02
N THR A 210 17.12 -16.15 -7.28
CA THR A 210 16.52 -17.20 -8.12
C THR A 210 15.48 -18.03 -7.38
N GLY A 211 15.59 -18.13 -6.06
CA GLY A 211 14.65 -18.82 -5.19
C GLY A 211 13.29 -18.11 -5.09
N GLY A 212 13.30 -16.80 -5.19
CA GLY A 212 12.10 -15.99 -5.04
C GLY A 212 11.55 -16.01 -3.62
N GLU A 213 10.35 -15.46 -3.48
CA GLU A 213 9.56 -15.57 -2.27
C GLU A 213 9.07 -17.01 -2.08
N GLY A 214 8.90 -17.42 -0.84
CA GLY A 214 8.38 -18.75 -0.53
C GLY A 214 9.44 -19.77 -0.22
N PHE A 215 10.55 -19.32 0.33
CA PHE A 215 11.40 -20.16 1.12
C PHE A 215 10.70 -20.49 2.45
N ASP A 216 9.50 -21.06 2.39
CA ASP A 216 8.78 -21.58 3.54
C ASP A 216 9.53 -22.69 4.29
N TRP A 217 10.62 -23.17 3.70
CA TRP A 217 11.57 -24.05 4.34
C TRP A 217 12.60 -23.32 5.24
N TYR A 218 12.63 -21.98 5.20
CA TYR A 218 13.51 -21.18 6.07
C TYR A 218 13.08 -21.22 7.53
N TYR A 219 11.78 -21.23 7.76
CA TYR A 219 11.22 -21.12 9.09
C TYR A 219 10.37 -22.34 9.38
N ALA A 220 10.74 -23.13 10.38
CA ALA A 220 9.93 -24.26 10.83
C ALA A 220 8.64 -23.82 11.52
N SER A 221 8.59 -22.55 11.96
CA SER A 221 7.42 -21.93 12.62
C SER A 221 7.50 -20.40 12.56
N ASP A 222 6.39 -19.73 12.84
CA ASP A 222 6.31 -18.25 12.95
C ASP A 222 7.21 -17.67 14.06
N GLY A 223 7.85 -18.50 14.86
CA GLY A 223 8.75 -18.10 15.94
C GLY A 223 10.24 -18.31 15.64
N ASP A 224 10.56 -18.84 14.48
CA ASP A 224 11.93 -19.05 14.01
C ASP A 224 12.40 -17.81 13.22
#